data_619ee214f1a1d5a614f60579fcbbb0d2
#
_entry.id   619ee214f1a1d5a614f60579fcbbb0d2
#
_cell.length_a   1.000
_cell.length_b   1.000
_cell.length_c   1.000
_cell.angle_alpha   90.00
_cell.angle_beta   90.00
_cell.angle_gamma   90.00
#
_symmetry.space_group_name_H-M   'P 1'
#
loop_
_entity.id
_entity.type
_entity.pdbx_description
1 polymer ?
#
loop_
_entity_poly.entity_id
_entity_poly.type
_entity_poly.pdbx_seq_one_letter_code
_entity_poly.pdbx_strand_id
1 'polypeptide(L)'
;MTIYHDISEWHRRLCQVTEQIIISGDLHEEPKRAVSQLEGWRQAGISHILDTRVEWKDKDLVAEHAPDIVYGWFGADDAGLRQPDTWFDDGVEFAMDAMQEPGSVLLVHCHMGINRGPSMAYRILLECGWDPIEALNAIRESRPIADIGYAGDALDHFHRIHDISDEIQTYDRGRFEAWQRGYPTTGLHIVRPPT
;
A
#
# COMPACT_ATOMS: atom_id res chain seq x y z
N MET A 1 -0.06 -29.62 -9.99
CA MET A 1 1.38 -29.46 -9.67
C MET A 1 1.45 -28.30 -8.68
N THR A 2 1.57 -28.62 -7.38
CA THR A 2 1.54 -27.62 -6.31
C THR A 2 2.90 -26.93 -6.32
N ILE A 3 2.94 -25.68 -6.76
CA ILE A 3 4.14 -24.84 -6.67
C ILE A 3 4.29 -24.50 -5.19
N TYR A 4 5.22 -25.12 -4.49
CA TYR A 4 5.66 -24.68 -3.18
C TYR A 4 6.34 -23.34 -3.36
N HIS A 5 5.59 -22.26 -3.15
CA HIS A 5 6.20 -20.95 -2.97
C HIS A 5 7.01 -20.99 -1.68
N ASP A 6 8.23 -20.52 -1.77
CA ASP A 6 9.08 -20.34 -0.59
C ASP A 6 8.32 -19.48 0.43
N ILE A 7 7.95 -20.08 1.55
CA ILE A 7 7.16 -19.44 2.60
C ILE A 7 7.90 -18.22 3.17
N SER A 8 9.23 -18.17 3.02
CA SER A 8 10.06 -17.05 3.49
C SER A 8 9.85 -15.73 2.71
N GLU A 9 9.21 -15.78 1.53
CA GLU A 9 9.03 -14.60 0.65
C GLU A 9 7.57 -14.24 0.35
N TRP A 10 6.63 -14.80 1.09
CA TRP A 10 5.22 -14.55 0.89
C TRP A 10 4.85 -13.04 0.93
N HIS A 11 5.58 -12.24 1.69
CA HIS A 11 5.36 -10.81 1.80
C HIS A 11 5.71 -10.05 0.50
N ARG A 12 6.59 -10.58 -0.35
CA ARG A 12 6.99 -10.00 -1.65
C ARG A 12 6.03 -10.35 -2.79
N ARG A 13 4.98 -11.09 -2.50
CA ARG A 13 3.99 -11.46 -3.50
C ARG A 13 3.21 -10.24 -3.97
N LEU A 14 3.08 -10.09 -5.30
CA LEU A 14 2.20 -9.12 -5.92
C LEU A 14 0.73 -9.51 -5.65
N CYS A 15 -0.04 -8.59 -5.10
CA CYS A 15 -1.45 -8.76 -4.78
C CYS A 15 -2.24 -7.67 -5.52
N GLN A 16 -2.93 -8.06 -6.58
CA GLN A 16 -3.73 -7.13 -7.39
C GLN A 16 -5.03 -6.80 -6.65
N VAL A 17 -5.24 -5.51 -6.35
CA VAL A 17 -6.45 -5.00 -5.69
C VAL A 17 -7.46 -4.53 -6.72
N THR A 18 -6.99 -3.80 -7.74
CA THR A 18 -7.78 -3.35 -8.89
C THR A 18 -6.96 -3.58 -10.17
N GLU A 19 -7.52 -3.23 -11.34
CA GLU A 19 -6.75 -3.29 -12.59
C GLU A 19 -5.50 -2.41 -12.57
N GLN A 20 -5.52 -1.29 -11.81
CA GLN A 20 -4.44 -0.31 -11.76
C GLN A 20 -3.65 -0.31 -10.44
N ILE A 21 -4.07 -1.03 -9.39
CA ILE A 21 -3.42 -0.99 -8.08
C ILE A 21 -3.00 -2.39 -7.65
N ILE A 22 -1.72 -2.52 -7.36
CA ILE A 22 -1.08 -3.72 -6.81
C ILE A 22 -0.45 -3.38 -5.46
N ILE A 23 -0.50 -4.30 -4.51
CA ILE A 23 0.19 -4.20 -3.21
C ILE A 23 1.23 -5.31 -3.10
N SER A 24 2.40 -4.97 -2.54
CA SER A 24 3.47 -5.93 -2.24
C SER A 24 4.26 -5.53 -0.98
N GLY A 25 5.15 -6.40 -0.55
CA GLY A 25 6.30 -6.04 0.27
C GLY A 25 7.42 -5.46 -0.59
N ASP A 26 8.59 -5.29 0.03
CA ASP A 26 9.76 -4.69 -0.59
C ASP A 26 10.49 -5.58 -1.60
N LEU A 27 11.50 -5.01 -2.22
CA LEU A 27 12.49 -5.77 -2.97
C LEU A 27 13.38 -6.57 -2.02
N HIS A 28 13.95 -7.62 -2.56
CA HIS A 28 14.85 -8.50 -1.81
C HIS A 28 16.14 -7.76 -1.41
N GLU A 29 16.66 -8.05 -0.21
CA GLU A 29 17.89 -7.44 0.29
C GLU A 29 19.14 -7.82 -0.54
N GLU A 30 19.15 -9.04 -1.13
CA GLU A 30 20.23 -9.45 -2.03
C GLU A 30 20.06 -8.78 -3.39
N PRO A 31 21.06 -7.99 -3.89
CA PRO A 31 20.93 -7.18 -5.11
C PRO A 31 20.51 -7.98 -6.36
N LYS A 32 21.06 -9.17 -6.58
CA LYS A 32 20.70 -10.00 -7.74
C LYS A 32 19.23 -10.45 -7.72
N ARG A 33 18.73 -10.77 -6.54
CA ARG A 33 17.32 -11.17 -6.34
C ARG A 33 16.41 -9.96 -6.46
N ALA A 34 16.83 -8.79 -5.94
CA ALA A 34 16.10 -7.54 -6.11
C ALA A 34 15.94 -7.17 -7.59
N VAL A 35 17.02 -7.25 -8.38
CA VAL A 35 16.96 -7.01 -9.84
C VAL A 35 16.02 -7.99 -10.54
N SER A 36 16.10 -9.29 -10.20
CA SER A 36 15.20 -10.29 -10.78
C SER A 36 13.73 -10.05 -10.40
N GLN A 37 13.48 -9.62 -9.17
CA GLN A 37 12.14 -9.27 -8.68
C GLN A 37 11.61 -8.02 -9.39
N LEU A 38 12.44 -6.99 -9.54
CA LEU A 38 12.11 -5.75 -10.26
C LEU A 38 11.77 -6.03 -11.74
N GLU A 39 12.52 -6.92 -12.39
CA GLU A 39 12.18 -7.37 -13.75
C GLU A 39 10.83 -8.11 -13.78
N GLY A 40 10.51 -8.92 -12.76
CA GLY A 40 9.19 -9.53 -12.60
C GLY A 40 8.09 -8.48 -12.45
N TRP A 41 8.34 -7.38 -11.75
CA TRP A 41 7.41 -6.26 -11.62
C TRP A 41 7.16 -5.57 -12.97
N ARG A 42 8.21 -5.35 -13.76
CA ARG A 42 8.07 -4.82 -15.14
C ARG A 42 7.23 -5.74 -16.02
N GLN A 43 7.49 -7.05 -15.97
CA GLN A 43 6.73 -8.06 -16.73
C GLN A 43 5.26 -8.15 -16.29
N ALA A 44 4.95 -7.82 -15.03
CA ALA A 44 3.57 -7.69 -14.53
C ALA A 44 2.88 -6.39 -14.97
N GLY A 45 3.57 -5.53 -15.74
CA GLY A 45 3.03 -4.28 -16.25
C GLY A 45 3.12 -3.10 -15.28
N ILE A 46 3.83 -3.24 -14.15
CA ILE A 46 4.02 -2.13 -13.20
C ILE A 46 4.81 -1.01 -13.88
N SER A 47 4.21 0.17 -13.94
CA SER A 47 4.78 1.39 -14.51
C SER A 47 5.15 2.43 -13.46
N HIS A 48 4.54 2.36 -12.27
CA HIS A 48 4.77 3.29 -11.17
C HIS A 48 4.96 2.52 -9.86
N ILE A 49 5.89 2.99 -9.03
CA ILE A 49 6.15 2.46 -7.68
C ILE A 49 5.96 3.58 -6.68
N LEU A 50 5.07 3.38 -5.71
CA LEU A 50 4.87 4.20 -4.54
C LEU A 50 5.44 3.47 -3.31
N ASP A 51 6.61 3.90 -2.88
CA ASP A 51 7.33 3.32 -1.74
C ASP A 51 7.06 4.11 -0.47
N THR A 52 6.44 3.46 0.52
CA THR A 52 6.05 4.08 1.80
C THR A 52 7.03 3.79 2.95
N ARG A 53 8.19 3.21 2.66
CA ARG A 53 9.21 2.91 3.67
C ARG A 53 10.02 4.14 4.04
N VAL A 54 10.31 4.30 5.32
CA VAL A 54 11.29 5.28 5.81
C VAL A 54 12.69 4.67 5.92
N GLU A 55 12.78 3.35 6.00
CA GLU A 55 13.99 2.61 6.32
C GLU A 55 15.08 2.74 5.25
N TRP A 56 14.70 2.64 3.97
CA TRP A 56 15.59 2.82 2.81
C TRP A 56 14.80 3.09 1.54
N LYS A 57 15.50 3.44 0.46
CA LYS A 57 14.94 3.75 -0.86
C LYS A 57 15.54 2.83 -1.90
N ASP A 58 14.71 2.42 -2.86
CA ASP A 58 15.15 1.63 -4.00
C ASP A 58 15.39 2.49 -5.26
N LYS A 59 15.42 3.81 -5.11
CA LYS A 59 15.51 4.77 -6.22
C LYS A 59 16.64 4.47 -7.19
N ASP A 60 17.84 4.24 -6.68
CA ASP A 60 19.03 4.03 -7.52
C ASP A 60 18.95 2.69 -8.25
N LEU A 61 18.47 1.64 -7.57
CA LEU A 61 18.27 0.32 -8.16
C LEU A 61 17.21 0.37 -9.26
N VAL A 62 16.10 1.07 -9.04
CA VAL A 62 15.03 1.22 -10.04
C VAL A 62 15.55 2.04 -11.23
N ALA A 63 16.25 3.14 -10.99
CA ALA A 63 16.81 3.98 -12.06
C ALA A 63 17.83 3.24 -12.94
N GLU A 64 18.62 2.32 -12.35
CA GLU A 64 19.62 1.54 -13.08
C GLU A 64 19.01 0.39 -13.88
N HIS A 65 18.04 -0.35 -13.29
CA HIS A 65 17.56 -1.62 -13.85
C HIS A 65 16.14 -1.58 -14.44
N ALA A 66 15.36 -0.54 -14.13
CA ALA A 66 14.02 -0.33 -14.66
C ALA A 66 13.73 1.17 -14.89
N PRO A 67 14.50 1.85 -15.76
CA PRO A 67 14.38 3.30 -15.95
C PRO A 67 13.06 3.74 -16.58
N ASP A 68 12.27 2.80 -17.05
CA ASP A 68 10.90 2.98 -17.55
C ASP A 68 9.84 2.98 -16.42
N ILE A 69 10.22 2.63 -15.19
CA ILE A 69 9.33 2.72 -14.02
C ILE A 69 9.52 4.07 -13.32
N VAL A 70 8.42 4.78 -13.11
CA VAL A 70 8.42 6.01 -12.30
C VAL A 70 8.41 5.64 -10.82
N TYR A 71 9.43 6.06 -10.08
CA TYR A 71 9.58 5.74 -8.66
C TYR A 71 9.35 6.96 -7.78
N GLY A 72 8.34 6.89 -6.91
CA GLY A 72 8.04 7.85 -5.85
C GLY A 72 8.35 7.28 -4.46
N TRP A 73 8.99 8.10 -3.61
CA TRP A 73 9.27 7.72 -2.22
C TRP A 73 8.55 8.65 -1.25
N PHE A 74 7.70 8.05 -0.43
CA PHE A 74 6.83 8.71 0.56
C PHE A 74 6.96 8.00 1.90
N GLY A 75 8.17 8.00 2.44
CA GLY A 75 8.50 7.25 3.64
C GLY A 75 7.80 7.76 4.88
N ALA A 76 7.15 6.85 5.61
CA ALA A 76 6.54 7.13 6.91
C ALA A 76 6.98 6.12 7.96
N ASP A 77 7.01 6.53 9.22
CA ASP A 77 7.31 5.63 10.34
C ASP A 77 6.14 4.67 10.60
N ASP A 78 6.45 3.44 10.98
CA ASP A 78 5.47 2.38 11.28
C ASP A 78 5.38 2.11 12.79
N ALA A 79 5.43 3.19 13.58
CA ALA A 79 5.40 3.13 15.05
C ALA A 79 3.99 3.04 15.66
N GLY A 80 2.94 2.94 14.84
CA GLY A 80 1.54 2.91 15.30
C GLY A 80 0.99 4.26 15.73
N LEU A 81 1.73 5.35 15.51
CA LEU A 81 1.24 6.71 15.73
C LEU A 81 0.46 7.19 14.51
N ARG A 82 -0.44 8.16 14.72
CA ARG A 82 -1.18 8.81 13.64
C ARG A 82 -0.23 9.30 12.55
N GLN A 83 -0.58 9.00 11.30
CA GLN A 83 0.16 9.47 10.15
C GLN A 83 -0.15 10.94 9.84
N PRO A 84 0.85 11.74 9.42
CA PRO A 84 0.62 13.12 9.04
C PRO A 84 -0.22 13.22 7.76
N ASP A 85 -1.04 14.27 7.68
CA ASP A 85 -1.89 14.52 6.51
C ASP A 85 -1.07 14.63 5.21
N THR A 86 0.09 15.30 5.27
CA THR A 86 1.00 15.46 4.14
C THR A 86 1.49 14.14 3.55
N TRP A 87 1.57 13.07 4.35
CA TRP A 87 1.92 11.76 3.84
C TRP A 87 0.85 11.20 2.88
N PHE A 88 -0.41 11.39 3.25
CA PHE A 88 -1.52 11.01 2.39
C PHE A 88 -1.65 11.95 1.19
N ASP A 89 -1.48 13.26 1.37
CA ASP A 89 -1.54 14.24 0.29
C ASP A 89 -0.54 13.89 -0.81
N ASP A 90 0.75 13.75 -0.46
CA ASP A 90 1.84 13.48 -1.40
C ASP A 90 1.66 12.13 -2.11
N GLY A 91 1.26 11.08 -1.35
CA GLY A 91 1.04 9.76 -1.91
C GLY A 91 -0.17 9.67 -2.84
N VAL A 92 -1.25 10.36 -2.50
CA VAL A 92 -2.46 10.45 -3.34
C VAL A 92 -2.19 11.25 -4.60
N GLU A 93 -1.52 12.40 -4.51
CA GLU A 93 -1.14 13.21 -5.66
C GLU A 93 -0.35 12.38 -6.67
N PHE A 94 0.72 11.71 -6.23
CA PHE A 94 1.51 10.82 -7.08
C PHE A 94 0.67 9.70 -7.72
N ALA A 95 -0.21 9.07 -6.94
CA ALA A 95 -1.04 7.97 -7.42
C ALA A 95 -2.06 8.45 -8.47
N MET A 96 -2.71 9.57 -8.21
CA MET A 96 -3.71 10.13 -9.13
C MET A 96 -3.09 10.58 -10.44
N ASP A 97 -1.89 11.17 -10.41
CA ASP A 97 -1.13 11.51 -11.63
C ASP A 97 -0.77 10.25 -12.43
N ALA A 98 -0.24 9.22 -11.76
CA ALA A 98 0.07 7.94 -12.38
C ALA A 98 -1.16 7.31 -13.06
N MET A 99 -2.31 7.33 -12.40
CA MET A 99 -3.55 6.70 -12.89
C MET A 99 -4.22 7.45 -14.05
N GLN A 100 -3.81 8.70 -14.34
CA GLN A 100 -4.22 9.41 -15.55
C GLN A 100 -3.55 8.86 -16.81
N GLU A 101 -2.43 8.17 -16.69
CA GLU A 101 -1.75 7.56 -17.82
C GLU A 101 -2.47 6.28 -18.27
N PRO A 102 -2.87 6.18 -19.55
CA PRO A 102 -3.58 4.99 -20.04
C PRO A 102 -2.74 3.71 -19.89
N GLY A 103 -3.29 2.71 -19.23
CA GLY A 103 -2.63 1.42 -19.02
C GLY A 103 -1.59 1.43 -17.90
N SER A 104 -1.48 2.50 -17.10
CA SER A 104 -0.61 2.53 -15.93
C SER A 104 -1.04 1.52 -14.88
N VAL A 105 -0.05 0.93 -14.22
CA VAL A 105 -0.23 0.06 -13.06
C VAL A 105 0.67 0.56 -11.94
N LEU A 106 0.05 0.94 -10.83
CA LEU A 106 0.70 1.44 -9.63
C LEU A 106 0.96 0.30 -8.64
N LEU A 107 2.20 0.09 -8.27
CA LEU A 107 2.58 -0.73 -7.14
C LEU A 107 2.71 0.14 -5.89
N VAL A 108 1.92 -0.14 -4.86
CA VAL A 108 2.04 0.48 -3.54
C VAL A 108 2.68 -0.52 -2.58
N HIS A 109 3.82 -0.19 -2.02
CA HIS A 109 4.50 -1.12 -1.13
C HIS A 109 5.11 -0.46 0.12
N CYS A 110 5.34 -1.27 1.12
CA CYS A 110 6.17 -0.98 2.29
C CYS A 110 7.11 -2.16 2.53
N HIS A 111 7.68 -2.28 3.72
CA HIS A 111 8.59 -3.41 4.02
C HIS A 111 7.90 -4.77 3.89
N MET A 112 6.79 -4.99 4.57
CA MET A 112 6.08 -6.27 4.57
C MET A 112 4.78 -6.27 3.75
N GLY A 113 4.35 -5.12 3.25
CA GLY A 113 3.05 -4.98 2.59
C GLY A 113 1.87 -5.30 3.53
N ILE A 114 2.02 -5.04 4.83
CA ILE A 114 1.00 -5.35 5.85
C ILE A 114 0.24 -4.08 6.25
N ASN A 115 0.94 -2.97 6.51
CA ASN A 115 0.37 -1.80 7.14
C ASN A 115 0.45 -0.55 6.26
N ARG A 116 1.60 0.13 6.16
CA ARG A 116 1.76 1.43 5.45
C ARG A 116 1.31 1.37 4.00
N GLY A 117 1.80 0.40 3.22
CA GLY A 117 1.40 0.23 1.82
C GLY A 117 -0.10 0.00 1.66
N PRO A 118 -0.71 -0.97 2.35
CA PRO A 118 -2.16 -1.15 2.34
C PRO A 118 -2.96 0.06 2.80
N SER A 119 -2.49 0.82 3.80
CA SER A 119 -3.17 2.03 4.28
C SER A 119 -3.12 3.17 3.25
N MET A 120 -2.00 3.33 2.56
CA MET A 120 -1.89 4.27 1.43
C MET A 120 -2.78 3.83 0.27
N ALA A 121 -2.78 2.55 -0.09
CA ALA A 121 -3.67 2.02 -1.13
C ALA A 121 -5.15 2.24 -0.77
N TYR A 122 -5.52 2.08 0.50
CA TYR A 122 -6.87 2.38 0.98
C TYR A 122 -7.22 3.86 0.76
N ARG A 123 -6.34 4.79 1.12
CA ARG A 123 -6.57 6.22 0.91
C ARG A 123 -6.72 6.57 -0.57
N ILE A 124 -5.93 5.93 -1.45
CA ILE A 124 -6.02 6.09 -2.90
C ILE A 124 -7.37 5.57 -3.42
N LEU A 125 -7.85 4.42 -2.94
CA LEU A 125 -9.15 3.88 -3.34
C LEU A 125 -10.31 4.80 -2.95
N LEU A 126 -10.25 5.44 -1.77
CA LEU A 126 -11.23 6.45 -1.37
C LEU A 126 -11.23 7.63 -2.34
N GLU A 127 -10.04 8.10 -2.78
CA GLU A 127 -9.93 9.16 -3.79
C GLU A 127 -10.52 8.77 -5.13
N CYS A 128 -10.41 7.49 -5.50
CA CYS A 128 -11.05 6.92 -6.69
C CYS A 128 -12.57 6.72 -6.55
N GLY A 129 -13.18 7.14 -5.43
CA GLY A 129 -14.62 7.09 -5.18
C GLY A 129 -15.14 5.73 -4.70
N TRP A 130 -14.27 4.88 -4.17
CA TRP A 130 -14.72 3.61 -3.56
C TRP A 130 -15.44 3.84 -2.25
N ASP A 131 -16.45 3.01 -1.98
CA ASP A 131 -17.04 2.91 -0.64
C ASP A 131 -15.98 2.49 0.37
N PRO A 132 -15.91 3.14 1.57
CA PRO A 132 -14.88 2.86 2.55
C PRO A 132 -14.75 1.38 2.95
N ILE A 133 -15.86 0.66 3.05
CA ILE A 133 -15.82 -0.75 3.46
C ILE A 133 -15.51 -1.68 2.28
N GLU A 134 -15.99 -1.36 1.09
CA GLU A 134 -15.63 -2.11 -0.12
C GLU A 134 -14.14 -2.00 -0.42
N ALA A 135 -13.53 -0.83 -0.25
CA ALA A 135 -12.09 -0.63 -0.41
C ALA A 135 -11.27 -1.48 0.56
N LEU A 136 -11.67 -1.51 1.85
CA LEU A 136 -11.02 -2.37 2.86
C LEU A 136 -11.14 -3.86 2.52
N ASN A 137 -12.32 -4.29 2.09
CA ASN A 137 -12.57 -5.68 1.71
C ASN A 137 -11.74 -6.07 0.49
N ALA A 138 -11.69 -5.25 -0.55
CA ALA A 138 -10.90 -5.50 -1.76
C ALA A 138 -9.40 -5.69 -1.43
N ILE A 139 -8.85 -4.85 -0.54
CA ILE A 139 -7.47 -5.00 -0.07
C ILE A 139 -7.29 -6.32 0.68
N ARG A 140 -8.18 -6.65 1.60
CA ARG A 140 -8.08 -7.88 2.41
C ARG A 140 -8.32 -9.15 1.61
N GLU A 141 -9.18 -9.12 0.60
CA GLU A 141 -9.41 -10.25 -0.30
C GLU A 141 -8.18 -10.53 -1.16
N SER A 142 -7.55 -9.50 -1.70
CA SER A 142 -6.33 -9.66 -2.50
C SER A 142 -5.11 -9.99 -1.64
N ARG A 143 -5.04 -9.43 -0.42
CA ARG A 143 -3.92 -9.56 0.51
C ARG A 143 -4.41 -9.85 1.94
N PRO A 144 -4.75 -11.10 2.27
CA PRO A 144 -5.38 -11.48 3.56
C PRO A 144 -4.58 -11.09 4.80
N ILE A 145 -3.27 -10.89 4.67
CA ILE A 145 -2.36 -10.48 5.74
C ILE A 145 -2.34 -8.97 5.99
N ALA A 146 -2.96 -8.16 5.13
CA ALA A 146 -2.97 -6.72 5.30
C ALA A 146 -3.68 -6.35 6.60
N ASP A 147 -3.02 -5.58 7.47
CA ASP A 147 -3.59 -5.06 8.72
C ASP A 147 -4.31 -3.72 8.50
N ILE A 148 -3.82 -2.92 7.57
CA ILE A 148 -4.34 -1.60 7.21
C ILE A 148 -4.44 -0.68 8.44
N GLY A 149 -3.44 -0.70 9.31
CA GLY A 149 -3.49 -0.10 10.64
C GLY A 149 -3.70 1.42 10.66
N TYR A 150 -3.39 2.12 9.55
CA TYR A 150 -3.66 3.56 9.41
C TYR A 150 -4.93 3.86 8.60
N ALA A 151 -5.82 2.89 8.43
CA ALA A 151 -7.07 3.10 7.69
C ALA A 151 -7.97 4.15 8.34
N GLY A 152 -8.00 4.21 9.68
CA GLY A 152 -8.73 5.25 10.40
C GLY A 152 -8.21 6.65 10.08
N ASP A 153 -6.88 6.83 10.07
CA ASP A 153 -6.24 8.10 9.70
C ASP A 153 -6.53 8.48 8.24
N ALA A 154 -6.49 7.49 7.34
CA ALA A 154 -6.79 7.67 5.92
C ALA A 154 -8.24 8.10 5.68
N LEU A 155 -9.20 7.51 6.39
CA LEU A 155 -10.62 7.85 6.32
C LEU A 155 -10.86 9.26 6.87
N ASP A 156 -10.30 9.58 8.03
CA ASP A 156 -10.39 10.92 8.63
C ASP A 156 -9.75 12.00 7.73
N HIS A 157 -8.63 11.68 7.08
CA HIS A 157 -7.99 12.56 6.10
C HIS A 157 -8.90 12.79 4.89
N PHE A 158 -9.45 11.72 4.30
CA PHE A 158 -10.39 11.81 3.17
C PHE A 158 -11.60 12.67 3.50
N HIS A 159 -12.23 12.45 4.65
CA HIS A 159 -13.38 13.24 5.10
C HIS A 159 -13.07 14.73 5.21
N ARG A 160 -11.89 15.08 5.71
CA ARG A 160 -11.46 16.47 5.91
C ARG A 160 -11.18 17.19 4.60
N ILE A 161 -10.46 16.51 3.67
CA ILE A 161 -10.09 17.10 2.37
C ILE A 161 -11.34 17.37 1.51
N HIS A 162 -12.36 16.52 1.62
CA HIS A 162 -13.57 16.61 0.81
C HIS A 162 -14.75 17.28 1.54
N ASP A 163 -14.52 17.92 2.70
CA ASP A 163 -15.57 18.60 3.48
C ASP A 163 -16.81 17.71 3.69
N ILE A 164 -16.61 16.41 3.95
CA ILE A 164 -17.69 15.46 4.14
C ILE A 164 -18.50 15.82 5.38
N SER A 165 -19.83 15.80 5.27
CA SER A 165 -20.71 16.18 6.38
C SER A 165 -20.54 15.28 7.63
N ASP A 166 -20.74 15.85 8.82
CA ASP A 166 -20.62 15.13 10.10
C ASP A 166 -21.51 13.87 10.17
N GLU A 167 -22.66 13.90 9.50
CA GLU A 167 -23.58 12.77 9.43
C GLU A 167 -22.94 11.59 8.68
N ILE A 168 -22.36 11.85 7.52
CA ILE A 168 -21.67 10.84 6.70
C ILE A 168 -20.40 10.36 7.42
N GLN A 169 -19.60 11.26 7.99
CA GLN A 169 -18.43 10.89 8.78
C GLN A 169 -18.80 9.94 9.93
N THR A 170 -19.88 10.23 10.65
CA THR A 170 -20.37 9.39 11.76
C THR A 170 -20.82 8.01 11.24
N TYR A 171 -21.53 7.98 10.13
CA TYR A 171 -21.98 6.75 9.49
C TYR A 171 -20.79 5.88 9.05
N ASP A 172 -19.84 6.45 8.32
CA ASP A 172 -18.65 5.72 7.83
C ASP A 172 -17.77 5.22 8.98
N ARG A 173 -17.61 6.02 10.02
CA ARG A 173 -16.85 5.65 11.22
C ARG A 173 -17.48 4.47 11.94
N GLY A 174 -18.80 4.46 12.07
CA GLY A 174 -19.55 3.33 12.65
C GLY A 174 -19.39 2.04 11.84
N ARG A 175 -19.41 2.14 10.50
CA ARG A 175 -19.16 0.99 9.60
C ARG A 175 -17.71 0.50 9.71
N PHE A 176 -16.75 1.41 9.75
CA PHE A 176 -15.33 1.09 9.91
C PHE A 176 -15.08 0.35 11.23
N GLU A 177 -15.60 0.84 12.35
CA GLU A 177 -15.49 0.16 13.64
C GLU A 177 -16.16 -1.23 13.65
N ALA A 178 -17.30 -1.38 12.96
CA ALA A 178 -17.93 -2.68 12.81
C ALA A 178 -17.07 -3.64 11.97
N TRP A 179 -16.47 -3.14 10.89
CA TRP A 179 -15.54 -3.90 10.07
C TRP A 179 -14.31 -4.35 10.87
N GLN A 180 -13.68 -3.46 11.64
CA GLN A 180 -12.54 -3.79 12.50
C GLN A 180 -12.85 -4.89 13.51
N ARG A 181 -14.05 -4.90 14.11
CA ARG A 181 -14.46 -5.98 15.02
C ARG A 181 -14.61 -7.33 14.34
N GLY A 182 -14.99 -7.34 13.07
CA GLY A 182 -15.09 -8.56 12.24
C GLY A 182 -13.75 -9.11 11.75
N TYR A 183 -12.73 -8.26 11.69
CA TYR A 183 -11.38 -8.60 11.26
C TYR A 183 -10.39 -8.22 12.36
N PRO A 184 -10.32 -8.98 13.48
CA PRO A 184 -9.37 -8.70 14.52
C PRO A 184 -7.96 -8.72 13.88
N THR A 185 -7.26 -7.60 13.99
CA THR A 185 -5.87 -7.47 13.58
C THR A 185 -5.08 -8.54 14.34
N THR A 186 -4.52 -9.48 13.63
CA THR A 186 -3.50 -10.34 14.21
C THR A 186 -2.30 -9.44 14.42
N GLY A 187 -2.15 -8.90 15.62
CA GLY A 187 -1.06 -7.98 15.98
C GLY A 187 0.30 -8.61 15.74
N LEU A 188 0.70 -8.68 14.48
CA LEU A 188 2.07 -8.93 14.07
C LEU A 188 2.85 -7.65 14.33
N HIS A 189 3.07 -7.35 15.62
CA HIS A 189 4.13 -6.44 16.02
C HIS A 189 5.44 -7.12 15.64
N ILE A 190 5.94 -6.79 14.46
CA ILE A 190 7.31 -7.16 14.09
C ILE A 190 8.21 -6.32 14.98
N VAL A 191 8.61 -6.91 16.11
CA VAL A 191 9.63 -6.35 16.98
C VAL A 191 10.92 -6.30 16.17
N ARG A 192 11.40 -5.08 15.87
CA ARG A 192 12.75 -4.89 15.30
C ARG A 192 13.74 -5.65 16.19
N PRO A 193 14.64 -6.48 15.64
CA PRO A 193 15.77 -6.95 16.41
C PRO A 193 16.60 -5.73 16.84
N PRO A 194 17.12 -5.67 18.09
CA PRO A 194 17.99 -4.59 18.52
C PRO A 194 19.23 -4.55 17.61
N THR A 195 19.55 -3.38 17.10
CA THR A 195 20.80 -3.07 16.35
C THR A 195 22.02 -3.30 17.19
#